data_6be7731ac59731cea14b7d7d0cd6aad6
#
_entry.id   6be7731ac59731cea14b7d7d0cd6aad6
#
_cell.length_a   1.000
_cell.length_b   1.000
_cell.length_c   1.000
_cell.angle_alpha   90.00
_cell.angle_beta   90.00
_cell.angle_gamma   90.00
#
_symmetry.space_group_name_H-M   'P 1'
#
loop_
_entity.id
_entity.type
_entity.pdbx_description
1 polymer ?
#
loop_
_entity_poly.entity_id
_entity_poly.type
_entity_poly.pdbx_seq_one_letter_code
_entity_poly.pdbx_strand_id
1 'polypeptide(L)'
;MKLLLISAITISVVTIAYVMTPSKSTSNMTPKQKILKAMYPFIMKMGSKKTKTMTEENIQNTTVDFYSLKIELNDGSEFPFSKLKDKKILLVNTASNCGFTRQYEGLETLYQQQKEHLIIIGFPANDFGKQEPGTDSEIASFCKKNYGVSFLIAKKGSVIKSANQQLVYKWLTDKKQNGWNEETPSWNFCKYIINEKGKLTHFFPSAIDPLGAEMQKALGL
;
A
#
# COMPACT_ATOMS: atom_id res chain seq x y z
N MET A 1 -0.88 -43.90 4.19
CA MET A 1 -1.71 -42.84 4.77
C MET A 1 -1.18 -42.28 6.09
N LYS A 2 -0.67 -43.06 7.04
CA LYS A 2 -0.11 -42.59 8.34
C LYS A 2 1.20 -41.75 8.20
N LEU A 3 2.08 -42.03 7.26
CA LEU A 3 3.33 -41.28 7.07
C LEU A 3 3.12 -39.83 6.55
N LEU A 4 2.14 -39.62 5.71
CA LEU A 4 1.82 -38.28 5.18
C LEU A 4 1.19 -37.35 6.23
N LEU A 5 0.43 -37.90 7.18
CA LEU A 5 -0.14 -37.15 8.29
C LEU A 5 0.92 -36.70 9.30
N ILE A 6 1.95 -37.52 9.56
CA ILE A 6 3.04 -37.19 10.49
C ILE A 6 3.91 -36.05 9.91
N SER A 7 4.16 -36.04 8.60
CA SER A 7 4.94 -34.97 7.95
C SER A 7 4.18 -33.62 7.98
N ALA A 8 2.87 -33.63 7.81
CA ALA A 8 2.07 -32.39 7.85
C ALA A 8 2.00 -31.80 9.28
N ILE A 9 1.90 -32.64 10.31
CA ILE A 9 1.87 -32.19 11.72
C ILE A 9 3.25 -31.66 12.15
N THR A 10 4.34 -32.33 11.76
CA THR A 10 5.72 -31.87 12.08
C THR A 10 6.06 -30.55 11.41
N ILE A 11 5.65 -30.34 10.14
CA ILE A 11 5.84 -29.04 9.45
C ILE A 11 5.04 -27.95 10.15
N SER A 12 3.80 -28.21 10.57
CA SER A 12 2.98 -27.24 11.30
C SER A 12 3.60 -26.87 12.67
N VAL A 13 4.10 -27.85 13.42
CA VAL A 13 4.73 -27.61 14.74
C VAL A 13 6.04 -26.85 14.59
N VAL A 14 6.87 -27.18 13.61
CA VAL A 14 8.14 -26.47 13.33
C VAL A 14 7.88 -25.04 12.90
N THR A 15 6.85 -24.81 12.06
CA THR A 15 6.48 -23.45 11.62
C THR A 15 5.97 -22.61 12.81
N ILE A 16 5.17 -23.20 13.70
CA ILE A 16 4.68 -22.52 14.90
C ILE A 16 5.82 -22.25 15.88
N ALA A 17 6.75 -23.21 16.08
CA ALA A 17 7.92 -23.03 16.95
C ALA A 17 8.88 -21.96 16.41
N TYR A 18 9.10 -21.89 15.10
CA TYR A 18 9.93 -20.83 14.47
C TYR A 18 9.34 -19.44 14.64
N VAL A 19 7.99 -19.33 14.62
CA VAL A 19 7.30 -18.05 14.84
C VAL A 19 7.32 -17.64 16.31
N MET A 20 7.46 -18.59 17.24
CA MET A 20 7.48 -18.36 18.69
C MET A 20 8.88 -18.17 19.29
N THR A 21 9.97 -18.44 18.55
CA THR A 21 11.31 -18.10 19.04
C THR A 21 11.46 -16.58 19.12
N PRO A 22 11.78 -15.99 20.27
CA PRO A 22 12.04 -14.56 20.36
C PRO A 22 13.33 -14.26 19.63
N SER A 23 13.22 -13.87 18.36
CA SER A 23 14.29 -13.16 17.70
C SER A 23 14.60 -11.92 18.54
N LYS A 24 15.87 -11.60 18.76
CA LYS A 24 16.35 -10.34 19.38
C LYS A 24 15.98 -9.08 18.56
N SER A 25 15.03 -9.19 17.64
CA SER A 25 14.44 -8.12 16.86
C SER A 25 13.56 -7.25 17.78
N THR A 26 13.81 -5.95 17.79
CA THR A 26 13.02 -4.89 18.43
C THR A 26 11.59 -4.76 17.85
N SER A 27 11.10 -5.77 17.18
CA SER A 27 9.80 -5.82 16.52
C SER A 27 8.66 -5.77 17.54
N ASN A 28 7.83 -4.73 17.46
CA ASN A 28 6.60 -4.56 18.26
C ASN A 28 5.40 -5.31 17.66
N MET A 29 5.64 -6.29 16.79
CA MET A 29 4.57 -7.05 16.14
C MET A 29 3.87 -8.00 17.12
N THR A 30 2.52 -7.97 17.07
CA THR A 30 1.66 -8.96 17.75
C THR A 30 1.85 -10.36 17.14
N PRO A 31 1.49 -11.44 17.86
CA PRO A 31 1.53 -12.80 17.31
C PRO A 31 0.76 -12.92 15.99
N LYS A 32 -0.42 -12.29 15.88
CA LYS A 32 -1.21 -12.24 14.65
C LYS A 32 -0.43 -11.63 13.48
N GLN A 33 0.24 -10.49 13.70
CA GLN A 33 1.05 -9.82 12.68
C GLN A 33 2.23 -10.67 12.22
N LYS A 34 2.89 -11.39 13.14
CA LYS A 34 3.99 -12.31 12.81
C LYS A 34 3.50 -13.48 11.93
N ILE A 35 2.34 -14.06 12.23
CA ILE A 35 1.72 -15.12 11.42
C ILE A 35 1.39 -14.58 10.01
N LEU A 36 0.73 -13.44 9.90
CA LEU A 36 0.40 -12.83 8.62
C LEU A 36 1.65 -12.53 7.78
N LYS A 37 2.73 -12.06 8.42
CA LYS A 37 4.02 -11.83 7.77
C LYS A 37 4.62 -13.14 7.20
N ALA A 38 4.54 -14.24 7.94
CA ALA A 38 5.02 -15.54 7.49
C ALA A 38 4.17 -16.12 6.34
N MET A 39 2.85 -15.87 6.34
CA MET A 39 1.93 -16.33 5.30
C MET A 39 1.94 -15.48 4.02
N TYR A 40 2.63 -14.36 4.02
CA TYR A 40 2.63 -13.39 2.92
C TYR A 40 2.89 -14.00 1.51
N PRO A 41 3.88 -14.91 1.29
CA PRO A 41 4.11 -15.47 -0.03
C PRO A 41 2.91 -16.25 -0.58
N PHE A 42 2.13 -16.88 0.31
CA PHE A 42 0.92 -17.60 -0.05
C PHE A 42 -0.23 -16.64 -0.36
N ILE A 43 -0.40 -15.59 0.47
CA ILE A 43 -1.43 -14.56 0.28
C ILE A 43 -1.24 -13.85 -1.06
N MET A 44 0.01 -13.53 -1.46
CA MET A 44 0.32 -12.89 -2.74
C MET A 44 -0.09 -13.73 -3.96
N LYS A 45 -0.09 -15.06 -3.84
CA LYS A 45 -0.52 -15.95 -4.93
C LYS A 45 -2.04 -15.98 -5.11
N MET A 46 -2.80 -15.75 -4.04
CA MET A 46 -4.26 -15.85 -4.04
C MET A 46 -4.96 -14.55 -4.43
N GLY A 47 -4.29 -13.42 -4.34
CA GLY A 47 -4.88 -12.11 -4.60
C GLY A 47 -5.14 -11.83 -6.09
N SER A 48 -6.11 -10.97 -6.39
CA SER A 48 -6.35 -10.46 -7.76
C SER A 48 -5.13 -9.70 -8.26
N LYS A 49 -4.81 -9.89 -9.54
CA LYS A 49 -3.70 -9.21 -10.25
C LYS A 49 -4.18 -8.42 -11.46
N LYS A 50 -5.47 -8.15 -11.56
CA LYS A 50 -6.04 -7.41 -12.70
C LYS A 50 -5.73 -5.92 -12.58
N THR A 51 -4.60 -5.52 -13.13
CA THR A 51 -4.17 -4.11 -13.24
C THR A 51 -5.01 -3.37 -14.28
N LYS A 52 -5.19 -2.08 -14.07
CA LYS A 52 -5.76 -1.17 -15.08
C LYS A 52 -4.78 -0.06 -15.39
N THR A 53 -4.71 0.26 -16.68
CA THR A 53 -3.78 1.26 -17.22
C THR A 53 -4.57 2.28 -18.04
N MET A 54 -4.14 3.53 -17.98
CA MET A 54 -4.65 4.59 -18.83
C MET A 54 -4.28 4.29 -20.30
N THR A 55 -5.27 4.40 -21.19
CA THR A 55 -5.07 4.29 -22.66
C THR A 55 -5.57 5.55 -23.32
N GLU A 56 -5.13 5.83 -24.56
CA GLU A 56 -5.59 7.00 -25.31
C GLU A 56 -7.11 7.00 -25.53
N GLU A 57 -7.71 5.83 -25.67
CA GLU A 57 -9.15 5.66 -25.89
C GLU A 57 -10.01 5.99 -24.66
N ASN A 58 -9.47 5.92 -23.46
CA ASN A 58 -10.22 6.12 -22.21
C ASN A 58 -9.92 7.44 -21.49
N ILE A 59 -9.06 8.29 -22.05
CA ILE A 59 -8.72 9.59 -21.48
C ILE A 59 -9.87 10.58 -21.70
N GLN A 60 -10.30 11.23 -20.61
CA GLN A 60 -11.20 12.37 -20.61
C GLN A 60 -10.46 13.62 -20.08
N ASN A 61 -11.04 14.79 -20.34
CA ASN A 61 -10.53 16.01 -19.73
C ASN A 61 -10.69 15.95 -18.20
N THR A 62 -9.59 16.19 -17.49
CA THR A 62 -9.60 16.28 -16.03
C THR A 62 -10.20 17.60 -15.59
N THR A 63 -11.09 17.58 -14.58
CA THR A 63 -11.68 18.79 -14.01
C THR A 63 -10.91 19.32 -12.80
N VAL A 64 -10.05 18.48 -12.21
CA VAL A 64 -9.25 18.84 -11.02
C VAL A 64 -7.79 18.52 -11.29
N ASP A 65 -6.94 19.53 -11.17
CA ASP A 65 -5.48 19.35 -11.22
C ASP A 65 -5.02 18.58 -9.96
N PHE A 66 -4.30 17.46 -10.16
CA PHE A 66 -3.73 16.66 -9.08
C PHE A 66 -2.85 17.51 -8.13
N TYR A 67 -2.09 18.42 -8.68
CA TYR A 67 -1.18 19.28 -7.90
C TYR A 67 -1.87 20.36 -7.08
N SER A 68 -3.17 20.58 -7.29
CA SER A 68 -4.01 21.45 -6.43
C SER A 68 -4.44 20.77 -5.14
N LEU A 69 -4.28 19.45 -5.03
CA LEU A 69 -4.65 18.69 -3.85
C LEU A 69 -3.63 18.86 -2.73
N LYS A 70 -4.06 18.56 -1.52
CA LYS A 70 -3.23 18.51 -0.32
C LYS A 70 -3.72 17.41 0.62
N ILE A 71 -2.85 16.96 1.50
CA ILE A 71 -3.14 15.99 2.55
C ILE A 71 -2.64 16.50 3.90
N GLU A 72 -3.17 15.97 4.98
CA GLU A 72 -2.58 16.02 6.31
C GLU A 72 -1.70 14.77 6.48
N LEU A 73 -0.47 14.96 6.94
CA LEU A 73 0.42 13.86 7.30
C LEU A 73 0.09 13.31 8.69
N ASN A 74 0.63 12.16 9.02
CA ASN A 74 0.41 11.48 10.32
C ASN A 74 0.97 12.24 11.52
N ASP A 75 1.81 13.27 11.31
CA ASP A 75 2.31 14.20 12.34
C ASP A 75 1.44 15.46 12.48
N GLY A 76 0.35 15.57 11.72
CA GLY A 76 -0.57 16.70 11.70
C GLY A 76 -0.16 17.83 10.76
N SER A 77 1.00 17.77 10.10
CA SER A 77 1.42 18.78 9.14
C SER A 77 0.65 18.69 7.82
N GLU A 78 0.38 19.85 7.20
CA GLU A 78 -0.20 19.91 5.86
C GLU A 78 0.88 19.71 4.79
N PHE A 79 0.59 18.85 3.81
CA PHE A 79 1.47 18.56 2.69
C PHE A 79 0.76 18.83 1.34
N PRO A 80 1.10 19.94 0.65
CA PRO A 80 0.54 20.27 -0.65
C PRO A 80 1.21 19.43 -1.76
N PHE A 81 0.40 18.92 -2.69
CA PHE A 81 0.91 18.11 -3.80
C PHE A 81 1.64 18.92 -4.87
N SER A 82 1.57 20.24 -4.84
CA SER A 82 2.41 21.10 -5.65
C SER A 82 3.92 20.87 -5.44
N LYS A 83 4.33 20.32 -4.28
CA LYS A 83 5.72 19.89 -3.99
C LYS A 83 6.14 18.61 -4.71
N LEU A 84 5.21 17.89 -5.35
CA LEU A 84 5.43 16.60 -6.01
C LEU A 84 5.66 16.72 -7.51
N LYS A 85 5.68 17.94 -8.07
CA LYS A 85 5.90 18.18 -9.50
C LYS A 85 7.19 17.51 -9.98
N ASP A 86 7.17 17.06 -11.22
CA ASP A 86 8.31 16.45 -11.92
C ASP A 86 8.81 15.12 -11.33
N LYS A 87 8.03 14.51 -10.43
CA LYS A 87 8.29 13.17 -9.88
C LYS A 87 7.14 12.22 -10.17
N LYS A 88 7.44 10.95 -10.33
CA LYS A 88 6.42 9.90 -10.26
C LYS A 88 5.95 9.75 -8.82
N ILE A 89 4.67 9.43 -8.65
CA ILE A 89 4.07 9.31 -7.32
C ILE A 89 3.35 7.98 -7.25
N LEU A 90 3.65 7.18 -6.22
CA LEU A 90 2.97 5.95 -5.88
C LEU A 90 2.14 6.16 -4.62
N LEU A 91 0.83 6.12 -4.76
CA LEU A 91 -0.11 6.22 -3.65
C LEU A 91 -0.61 4.82 -3.29
N VAL A 92 -0.59 4.46 -2.01
CA VAL A 92 -0.96 3.12 -1.54
C VAL A 92 -1.78 3.19 -0.26
N ASN A 93 -2.96 2.56 -0.22
CA ASN A 93 -3.71 2.43 1.02
C ASN A 93 -3.17 1.28 1.88
N THR A 94 -2.96 1.52 3.15
CA THR A 94 -2.19 0.62 4.01
C THR A 94 -2.93 0.22 5.28
N ALA A 95 -2.49 -0.89 5.90
CA ALA A 95 -2.97 -1.32 7.20
C ALA A 95 -1.94 -2.21 7.92
N SER A 96 -1.87 -2.08 9.27
CA SER A 96 -0.88 -2.77 10.11
C SER A 96 -1.22 -4.24 10.41
N ASN A 97 -2.48 -4.65 10.27
CA ASN A 97 -2.97 -6.00 10.62
C ASN A 97 -3.47 -6.81 9.40
N CYS A 98 -2.97 -6.48 8.21
CA CYS A 98 -3.35 -7.09 6.94
C CYS A 98 -2.38 -8.21 6.53
N GLY A 99 -2.85 -9.20 5.77
CA GLY A 99 -1.97 -10.20 5.16
C GLY A 99 -0.97 -9.62 4.16
N PHE A 100 -1.27 -8.47 3.59
CA PHE A 100 -0.39 -7.74 2.67
C PHE A 100 0.58 -6.75 3.36
N THR A 101 0.56 -6.62 4.70
CA THR A 101 1.37 -5.64 5.46
C THR A 101 2.88 -5.78 5.19
N ARG A 102 3.35 -7.00 4.87
CA ARG A 102 4.75 -7.22 4.49
C ARG A 102 5.19 -6.45 3.24
N GLN A 103 4.26 -5.96 2.42
CA GLN A 103 4.59 -5.09 1.28
C GLN A 103 5.30 -3.79 1.67
N TYR A 104 5.22 -3.37 2.93
CA TYR A 104 6.04 -2.25 3.42
C TYR A 104 7.54 -2.47 3.18
N GLU A 105 8.04 -3.73 3.27
CA GLU A 105 9.45 -4.04 2.96
C GLU A 105 9.80 -3.71 1.50
N GLY A 106 8.96 -4.14 0.57
CA GLY A 106 9.16 -3.88 -0.85
C GLY A 106 8.95 -2.40 -1.22
N LEU A 107 7.95 -1.74 -0.60
CA LEU A 107 7.71 -0.30 -0.80
C LEU A 107 8.90 0.54 -0.30
N GLU A 108 9.44 0.23 0.87
CA GLU A 108 10.61 0.93 1.41
C GLU A 108 11.85 0.68 0.56
N THR A 109 12.08 -0.56 0.11
CA THR A 109 13.18 -0.89 -0.80
C THR A 109 13.06 -0.08 -2.10
N LEU A 110 11.88 -0.07 -2.72
CA LEU A 110 11.60 0.70 -3.93
C LEU A 110 11.85 2.20 -3.71
N TYR A 111 11.37 2.74 -2.58
CA TYR A 111 11.56 4.13 -2.23
C TYR A 111 13.04 4.49 -2.09
N GLN A 112 13.83 3.71 -1.35
CA GLN A 112 15.25 3.96 -1.17
C GLN A 112 16.04 3.90 -2.48
N GLN A 113 15.66 3.00 -3.39
CA GLN A 113 16.29 2.89 -4.70
C GLN A 113 15.93 4.03 -5.65
N GLN A 114 14.74 4.63 -5.51
CA GLN A 114 14.16 5.55 -6.49
C GLN A 114 13.79 6.94 -5.93
N LYS A 115 14.13 7.28 -4.69
CA LYS A 115 13.68 8.50 -3.98
C LYS A 115 13.97 9.82 -4.69
N GLU A 116 14.95 9.83 -5.61
CA GLU A 116 15.25 11.01 -6.42
C GLU A 116 14.16 11.26 -7.49
N HIS A 117 13.46 10.20 -7.95
CA HIS A 117 12.50 10.27 -9.04
C HIS A 117 11.10 9.80 -8.66
N LEU A 118 10.96 9.08 -7.54
CA LEU A 118 9.71 8.52 -7.07
C LEU A 118 9.38 8.98 -5.65
N ILE A 119 8.17 9.46 -5.46
CA ILE A 119 7.60 9.70 -4.13
C ILE A 119 6.60 8.58 -3.83
N ILE A 120 6.68 8.01 -2.64
CA ILE A 120 5.67 7.06 -2.13
C ILE A 120 4.91 7.74 -0.99
N ILE A 121 3.57 7.60 -0.99
CA ILE A 121 2.71 8.07 0.11
C ILE A 121 1.81 6.91 0.53
N GLY A 122 1.95 6.48 1.78
CA GLY A 122 1.06 5.51 2.42
C GLY A 122 -0.16 6.21 3.02
N PHE A 123 -1.34 5.65 2.82
CA PHE A 123 -2.62 6.13 3.35
C PHE A 123 -3.21 5.07 4.29
N PRO A 124 -2.96 5.16 5.60
CA PRO A 124 -3.55 4.23 6.56
C PRO A 124 -5.07 4.31 6.53
N ALA A 125 -5.73 3.14 6.40
CA ALA A 125 -7.18 3.06 6.27
C ALA A 125 -7.75 1.88 7.06
N ASN A 126 -8.81 2.13 7.85
CA ASN A 126 -9.47 1.11 8.66
C ASN A 126 -10.73 0.54 7.97
N ASP A 127 -10.91 0.83 6.69
CA ASP A 127 -12.10 0.45 5.91
C ASP A 127 -12.21 -1.06 5.68
N PHE A 128 -11.08 -1.78 5.60
CA PHE A 128 -11.05 -3.19 5.24
C PHE A 128 -10.78 -4.08 6.47
N GLY A 129 -11.85 -4.73 6.94
CA GLY A 129 -11.77 -5.69 8.05
C GLY A 129 -11.27 -5.10 9.37
N LYS A 130 -11.34 -3.78 9.55
CA LYS A 130 -10.84 -3.05 10.72
C LYS A 130 -9.37 -3.37 11.02
N GLN A 131 -8.56 -3.44 9.95
CA GLN A 131 -7.16 -3.87 10.03
C GLN A 131 -6.17 -2.74 10.33
N GLU A 132 -6.65 -1.50 10.52
CA GLU A 132 -5.83 -0.35 10.96
C GLU A 132 -6.45 0.36 12.18
N PRO A 133 -6.51 -0.31 13.35
CA PRO A 133 -7.17 0.26 14.53
C PRO A 133 -6.36 1.36 15.22
N GLY A 134 -5.04 1.41 15.00
CA GLY A 134 -4.12 2.32 15.69
C GLY A 134 -4.39 3.80 15.45
N THR A 135 -3.86 4.65 16.33
CA THR A 135 -3.73 6.09 16.12
C THR A 135 -2.63 6.40 15.09
N ASP A 136 -2.59 7.61 14.57
CA ASP A 136 -1.53 8.02 13.61
C ASP A 136 -0.13 7.83 14.19
N SER A 137 0.09 8.15 15.46
CA SER A 137 1.37 7.95 16.17
C SER A 137 1.73 6.46 16.30
N GLU A 138 0.76 5.59 16.64
CA GLU A 138 1.00 4.14 16.73
C GLU A 138 1.31 3.54 15.36
N ILE A 139 0.62 3.98 14.30
CA ILE A 139 0.86 3.57 12.92
C ILE A 139 2.26 4.01 12.47
N ALA A 140 2.65 5.26 12.71
CA ALA A 140 3.98 5.76 12.39
C ALA A 140 5.07 4.95 13.10
N SER A 141 4.90 4.70 14.39
CA SER A 141 5.81 3.87 15.19
C SER A 141 5.90 2.43 14.66
N PHE A 142 4.77 1.82 14.32
CA PHE A 142 4.70 0.48 13.74
C PHE A 142 5.46 0.39 12.41
N CYS A 143 5.20 1.31 11.49
CA CYS A 143 5.84 1.36 10.17
C CYS A 143 7.36 1.54 10.31
N LYS A 144 7.80 2.50 11.13
CA LYS A 144 9.22 2.79 11.38
C LYS A 144 9.94 1.60 12.01
N LYS A 145 9.41 1.07 13.12
CA LYS A 145 10.10 0.03 13.92
C LYS A 145 10.12 -1.34 13.26
N ASN A 146 9.07 -1.69 12.50
CA ASN A 146 8.94 -3.03 11.97
C ASN A 146 9.38 -3.18 10.51
N TYR A 147 9.38 -2.07 9.75
CA TYR A 147 9.65 -2.06 8.30
C TYR A 147 10.64 -0.98 7.88
N GLY A 148 11.11 -0.12 8.80
CA GLY A 148 12.03 0.96 8.50
C GLY A 148 11.46 2.06 7.62
N VAL A 149 10.12 2.12 7.45
CA VAL A 149 9.44 3.05 6.54
C VAL A 149 9.93 4.47 6.74
N SER A 150 10.38 5.08 5.65
CA SER A 150 10.90 6.44 5.60
C SER A 150 10.18 7.33 4.58
N PHE A 151 9.33 6.76 3.74
CA PHE A 151 8.44 7.52 2.86
C PHE A 151 7.27 8.15 3.62
N LEU A 152 6.57 9.08 2.97
CA LEU A 152 5.48 9.84 3.58
C LEU A 152 4.30 8.95 3.99
N ILE A 153 3.74 9.20 5.16
CA ILE A 153 2.50 8.56 5.64
C ILE A 153 1.47 9.66 5.91
N ALA A 154 0.33 9.56 5.24
CA ALA A 154 -0.81 10.43 5.46
C ALA A 154 -1.49 10.14 6.80
N LYS A 155 -2.24 11.10 7.32
CA LYS A 155 -3.18 10.89 8.41
C LYS A 155 -4.16 9.79 8.07
N LYS A 156 -4.46 8.91 9.02
CA LYS A 156 -5.44 7.84 8.84
C LYS A 156 -6.80 8.39 8.44
N GLY A 157 -7.41 7.80 7.40
CA GLY A 157 -8.71 8.22 6.91
C GLY A 157 -9.37 7.18 6.03
N SER A 158 -10.61 7.46 5.58
CA SER A 158 -11.33 6.56 4.68
C SER A 158 -10.85 6.71 3.24
N VAL A 159 -10.68 5.57 2.56
CA VAL A 159 -10.30 5.49 1.14
C VAL A 159 -11.43 4.97 0.25
N ILE A 160 -12.53 4.52 0.84
CA ILE A 160 -13.72 4.05 0.11
C ILE A 160 -14.70 5.19 -0.16
N LYS A 161 -15.53 5.04 -1.20
CA LYS A 161 -16.57 6.03 -1.55
C LYS A 161 -17.56 6.21 -0.38
N SER A 162 -17.49 7.35 0.27
CA SER A 162 -18.34 7.74 1.40
C SER A 162 -18.30 9.26 1.58
N ALA A 163 -19.16 9.81 2.45
CA ALA A 163 -19.10 11.23 2.81
C ALA A 163 -17.74 11.64 3.41
N ASN A 164 -17.07 10.72 4.12
CA ASN A 164 -15.80 10.93 4.81
C ASN A 164 -14.57 10.49 4.00
N GLN A 165 -14.73 10.15 2.70
CA GLN A 165 -13.61 9.75 1.85
C GLN A 165 -12.60 10.89 1.73
N GLN A 166 -11.31 10.59 1.91
CA GLN A 166 -10.21 11.54 1.71
C GLN A 166 -10.25 12.14 0.30
N LEU A 167 -9.99 13.45 0.17
CA LEU A 167 -10.08 14.18 -1.11
C LEU A 167 -9.20 13.54 -2.21
N VAL A 168 -8.02 13.06 -1.85
CA VAL A 168 -7.13 12.36 -2.79
C VAL A 168 -7.79 11.10 -3.33
N TYR A 169 -8.47 10.31 -2.50
CA TYR A 169 -9.18 9.12 -2.94
C TYR A 169 -10.46 9.43 -3.70
N LYS A 170 -11.13 10.57 -3.42
CA LYS A 170 -12.21 11.07 -4.30
C LYS A 170 -11.67 11.32 -5.70
N TRP A 171 -10.53 12.01 -5.81
CA TRP A 171 -9.89 12.25 -7.08
C TRP A 171 -9.48 10.94 -7.78
N LEU A 172 -8.82 10.01 -7.07
CA LEU A 172 -8.36 8.73 -7.62
C LEU A 172 -9.48 7.84 -8.15
N THR A 173 -10.70 7.96 -7.63
CA THR A 173 -11.82 7.05 -7.89
C THR A 173 -12.99 7.72 -8.65
N ASP A 174 -12.78 8.92 -9.18
CA ASP A 174 -13.75 9.65 -9.99
C ASP A 174 -13.14 10.06 -11.32
N LYS A 175 -13.55 9.39 -12.40
CA LYS A 175 -13.03 9.64 -13.75
C LYS A 175 -13.24 11.08 -14.24
N LYS A 176 -14.26 11.80 -13.74
CA LYS A 176 -14.45 13.21 -14.05
C LYS A 176 -13.32 14.07 -13.51
N GLN A 177 -12.76 13.72 -12.36
CA GLN A 177 -11.65 14.43 -11.75
C GLN A 177 -10.30 14.00 -12.31
N ASN A 178 -10.03 12.68 -12.41
CA ASN A 178 -8.73 12.13 -12.78
C ASN A 178 -8.56 11.82 -14.28
N GLY A 179 -9.64 11.82 -15.06
CA GLY A 179 -9.62 11.64 -16.51
C GLY A 179 -10.03 10.26 -17.00
N TRP A 180 -10.00 9.17 -16.20
CA TRP A 180 -10.34 7.84 -16.70
C TRP A 180 -10.74 6.78 -15.63
N ASN A 181 -10.20 6.87 -14.42
CA ASN A 181 -10.29 5.79 -13.45
C ASN A 181 -11.49 5.93 -12.51
N GLU A 182 -12.22 4.85 -12.33
CA GLU A 182 -13.29 4.70 -11.34
C GLU A 182 -13.02 3.55 -10.36
N GLU A 183 -11.88 2.83 -10.51
CA GLU A 183 -11.53 1.71 -9.64
C GLU A 183 -11.24 2.22 -8.22
N THR A 184 -11.96 1.65 -7.28
CA THR A 184 -11.77 1.88 -5.85
C THR A 184 -10.86 0.82 -5.25
N PRO A 185 -10.15 1.10 -4.15
CA PRO A 185 -9.50 0.04 -3.42
C PRO A 185 -10.50 -1.04 -3.01
N SER A 186 -10.25 -2.27 -3.43
CA SER A 186 -11.05 -3.44 -3.04
C SER A 186 -10.55 -4.07 -1.74
N TRP A 187 -9.33 -3.74 -1.34
CA TRP A 187 -8.67 -4.20 -0.11
C TRP A 187 -7.50 -3.26 0.24
N ASN A 188 -6.81 -3.53 1.36
CA ASN A 188 -5.57 -2.83 1.71
C ASN A 188 -4.46 -3.12 0.70
N PHE A 189 -3.54 -2.19 0.52
CA PHE A 189 -2.39 -2.25 -0.40
C PHE A 189 -2.76 -2.23 -1.90
N CYS A 190 -3.91 -1.66 -2.29
CA CYS A 190 -4.10 -1.19 -3.66
C CYS A 190 -3.23 0.03 -3.93
N LYS A 191 -2.78 0.18 -5.16
CA LYS A 191 -1.80 1.21 -5.53
C LYS A 191 -2.24 1.98 -6.75
N TYR A 192 -1.82 3.25 -6.82
CA TYR A 192 -2.07 4.14 -7.95
C TYR A 192 -0.76 4.84 -8.32
N ILE A 193 -0.46 4.92 -9.61
CA ILE A 193 0.69 5.68 -10.11
C ILE A 193 0.21 6.96 -10.77
N ILE A 194 0.80 8.07 -10.36
CA ILE A 194 0.68 9.38 -10.98
C ILE A 194 2.02 9.66 -11.67
N ASN A 195 1.98 10.08 -12.94
CA ASN A 195 3.19 10.45 -13.66
C ASN A 195 3.68 11.87 -13.30
N GLU A 196 4.81 12.26 -13.87
CA GLU A 196 5.49 13.55 -13.64
C GLU A 196 4.63 14.77 -14.05
N LYS A 197 3.59 14.54 -14.86
CA LYS A 197 2.64 15.58 -15.32
C LYS A 197 1.34 15.61 -14.49
N GLY A 198 1.30 14.90 -13.33
CA GLY A 198 0.12 14.84 -12.47
C GLY A 198 -1.04 14.02 -13.04
N LYS A 199 -0.80 13.13 -14.02
CA LYS A 199 -1.82 12.26 -14.59
C LYS A 199 -1.80 10.89 -13.93
N LEU A 200 -2.97 10.40 -13.51
CA LEU A 200 -3.15 9.02 -13.07
C LEU A 200 -2.93 8.07 -14.25
N THR A 201 -2.00 7.14 -14.14
CA THR A 201 -1.65 6.22 -15.23
C THR A 201 -2.00 4.76 -14.95
N HIS A 202 -1.95 4.32 -13.68
CA HIS A 202 -2.18 2.93 -13.33
C HIS A 202 -2.96 2.78 -12.03
N PHE A 203 -3.76 1.73 -11.97
CA PHE A 203 -4.34 1.16 -10.76
C PHE A 203 -3.88 -0.29 -10.62
N PHE A 204 -3.42 -0.66 -9.44
CA PHE A 204 -2.99 -2.01 -9.10
C PHE A 204 -3.75 -2.55 -7.89
N PRO A 205 -4.29 -3.76 -7.97
CA PRO A 205 -4.86 -4.43 -6.81
C PRO A 205 -3.78 -4.84 -5.80
N SER A 206 -4.22 -5.28 -4.62
CA SER A 206 -3.37 -5.58 -3.45
C SER A 206 -2.22 -6.55 -3.72
N ALA A 207 -2.44 -7.57 -4.57
CA ALA A 207 -1.47 -8.65 -4.80
C ALA A 207 -0.37 -8.31 -5.82
N ILE A 208 -0.28 -7.07 -6.31
CA ILE A 208 0.85 -6.66 -7.14
C ILE A 208 2.03 -6.29 -6.24
N ASP A 209 3.13 -7.01 -6.46
CA ASP A 209 4.37 -6.82 -5.71
C ASP A 209 5.00 -5.45 -6.03
N PRO A 210 5.34 -4.64 -5.02
CA PRO A 210 6.04 -3.36 -5.25
C PRO A 210 7.35 -3.47 -6.00
N LEU A 211 8.05 -4.61 -5.91
CA LEU A 211 9.31 -4.88 -6.62
C LEU A 211 9.11 -5.78 -7.84
N GLY A 212 7.87 -6.17 -8.14
CA GLY A 212 7.58 -7.06 -9.27
C GLY A 212 7.74 -6.38 -10.62
N ALA A 213 7.99 -7.18 -11.67
CA ALA A 213 8.22 -6.69 -13.04
C ALA A 213 7.10 -5.77 -13.56
N GLU A 214 5.85 -6.04 -13.18
CA GLU A 214 4.71 -5.23 -13.58
C GLU A 214 4.78 -3.81 -13.01
N MET A 215 5.14 -3.67 -11.72
CA MET A 215 5.33 -2.37 -11.06
C MET A 215 6.54 -1.64 -11.63
N GLN A 216 7.66 -2.33 -11.81
CA GLN A 216 8.88 -1.75 -12.40
C GLN A 216 8.61 -1.21 -13.80
N LYS A 217 7.96 -2.02 -14.68
CA LYS A 217 7.56 -1.58 -16.01
C LYS A 217 6.68 -0.32 -15.99
N ALA A 218 5.69 -0.26 -15.10
CA ALA A 218 4.80 0.90 -14.97
C ALA A 218 5.52 2.15 -14.46
N LEU A 219 6.58 1.97 -13.67
CA LEU A 219 7.45 3.04 -13.20
C LEU A 219 8.55 3.41 -14.21
N GLY A 220 8.72 2.63 -15.29
CA GLY A 220 9.78 2.84 -16.29
C GLY A 220 11.18 2.50 -15.75
N LEU A 221 11.26 1.47 -14.88
CA LEU A 221 12.49 0.96 -14.28
C LEU A 221 12.96 -0.32 -14.96
#